data_772fd1d309f30a1e2c13e1d8237c63f9
#
_entry.id   772fd1d309f30a1e2c13e1d8237c63f9
#
_cell.length_a   1.000
_cell.length_b   1.000
_cell.length_c   1.000
_cell.angle_alpha   90.00
_cell.angle_beta   90.00
_cell.angle_gamma   90.00
#
_symmetry.space_group_name_H-M   'P 1'
#
loop_
_entity.id
_entity.type
_entity.pdbx_description
1 polymer ?
#
loop_
_entity_poly.entity_id
_entity_poly.type
_entity_poly.pdbx_seq_one_letter_code
_entity_poly.pdbx_strand_id
1 'polypeptide(L)'
;MKKAAAVARKEFRQIARDKRTLMILLFVPVFFLLLYGYALNWDIRHVRLAVEDRDHTPESRSIISAFVNSGYFDLVASVDAAHITPLMDSNEVRVVIVIPPDLGRSLQTGKRVAVQVLVNGDNANTATTAMAYAVTILQSESMKYQPAVPAGVPAAPLVAVEPRVWYNPELRSTLFLVPGLIAYIAMITAVVSTALSIVKEKERGTMEQVRMAPLDASAFVVGKTIPYFLISLASAFGIILAAMALFGLPMRGSWALLLVALSLFLVGALGLGLLISSAADNQQVAFQLAMLASFLPTLMLSGFIFPISSMPAFLRAITYGVPARYFLIALRGIVLKGTGVDAFWIDLVALAIFDVLVLTLASVRLRRQWA
;
A
#
# COMPACT_ATOMS: atom_id res chain seq x y z
N MET A 1 13.17 -20.88 -30.98
CA MET A 1 12.69 -19.46 -31.08
C MET A 1 11.54 -19.29 -32.07
N LYS A 2 11.61 -19.78 -33.33
CA LYS A 2 10.50 -19.60 -34.32
C LYS A 2 9.15 -20.18 -33.86
N LYS A 3 9.16 -21.33 -33.14
CA LYS A 3 7.96 -21.98 -32.62
C LYS A 3 7.29 -21.15 -31.52
N ALA A 4 8.06 -20.62 -30.57
CA ALA A 4 7.54 -19.74 -29.51
C ALA A 4 6.95 -18.43 -30.08
N ALA A 5 7.60 -17.85 -31.09
CA ALA A 5 7.11 -16.65 -31.79
C ALA A 5 5.76 -16.90 -32.49
N ALA A 6 5.58 -18.09 -33.09
CA ALA A 6 4.31 -18.46 -33.73
C ALA A 6 3.17 -18.56 -32.71
N VAL A 7 3.42 -19.19 -31.53
CA VAL A 7 2.46 -19.25 -30.43
C VAL A 7 2.14 -17.84 -29.90
N ALA A 8 3.17 -17.00 -29.64
CA ALA A 8 2.98 -15.64 -29.18
C ALA A 8 2.13 -14.80 -30.15
N ARG A 9 2.38 -14.93 -31.46
CA ARG A 9 1.62 -14.22 -32.48
C ARG A 9 0.15 -14.67 -32.55
N LYS A 10 -0.12 -15.98 -32.37
CA LYS A 10 -1.48 -16.52 -32.27
C LYS A 10 -2.19 -15.93 -31.07
N GLU A 11 -1.59 -16.01 -29.87
CA GLU A 11 -2.17 -15.50 -28.64
C GLU A 11 -2.42 -14.00 -28.70
N PHE A 12 -1.44 -13.22 -29.18
CA PHE A 12 -1.59 -11.77 -29.30
C PHE A 12 -2.75 -11.37 -30.22
N ARG A 13 -2.90 -12.07 -31.36
CA ARG A 13 -4.04 -11.85 -32.26
C ARG A 13 -5.37 -12.25 -31.62
N GLN A 14 -5.39 -13.31 -30.83
CA GLN A 14 -6.58 -13.77 -30.13
C GLN A 14 -7.02 -12.75 -29.09
N ILE A 15 -6.09 -12.25 -28.27
CA ILE A 15 -6.39 -11.23 -27.24
C ILE A 15 -6.80 -9.90 -27.89
N ALA A 16 -6.10 -9.47 -28.95
CA ALA A 16 -6.42 -8.22 -29.64
C ALA A 16 -7.81 -8.23 -30.32
N ARG A 17 -8.29 -9.41 -30.73
CA ARG A 17 -9.64 -9.58 -31.30
C ARG A 17 -10.73 -9.68 -30.22
N ASP A 18 -10.39 -10.13 -29.04
CA ASP A 18 -11.30 -10.21 -27.89
C ASP A 18 -11.31 -8.87 -27.12
N LYS A 19 -12.07 -7.91 -27.66
CA LYS A 19 -12.20 -6.56 -27.10
C LYS A 19 -12.66 -6.58 -25.65
N ARG A 20 -13.47 -7.57 -25.26
CA ARG A 20 -13.96 -7.70 -23.87
C ARG A 20 -12.83 -8.06 -22.92
N THR A 21 -12.05 -9.08 -23.27
CA THR A 21 -10.88 -9.49 -22.47
C THR A 21 -9.85 -8.36 -22.41
N LEU A 22 -9.57 -7.67 -23.52
CA LEU A 22 -8.64 -6.55 -23.53
C LEU A 22 -9.11 -5.38 -22.66
N MET A 23 -10.40 -5.02 -22.73
CA MET A 23 -10.99 -3.98 -21.90
C MET A 23 -10.87 -4.35 -20.41
N ILE A 24 -11.18 -5.59 -20.05
CA ILE A 24 -11.06 -6.06 -18.67
C ILE A 24 -9.61 -5.97 -18.19
N LEU A 25 -8.64 -6.42 -18.97
CA LEU A 25 -7.24 -6.43 -18.59
C LEU A 25 -6.61 -5.03 -18.45
N LEU A 26 -7.10 -4.04 -19.19
CA LEU A 26 -6.55 -2.68 -19.17
C LEU A 26 -7.37 -1.72 -18.29
N PHE A 27 -8.70 -1.81 -18.34
CA PHE A 27 -9.57 -0.84 -17.66
C PHE A 27 -9.88 -1.23 -16.21
N VAL A 28 -10.18 -2.49 -15.95
CA VAL A 28 -10.53 -2.97 -14.61
C VAL A 28 -9.42 -2.69 -13.59
N PRO A 29 -8.12 -2.87 -13.89
CA PRO A 29 -7.04 -2.52 -12.97
C PRO A 29 -7.02 -1.04 -12.57
N VAL A 30 -7.23 -0.13 -13.52
CA VAL A 30 -7.29 1.31 -13.25
C VAL A 30 -8.55 1.65 -12.43
N PHE A 31 -9.68 1.02 -12.74
CA PHE A 31 -10.91 1.17 -11.98
C PHE A 31 -10.73 0.71 -10.52
N PHE A 32 -10.07 -0.43 -10.28
CA PHE A 32 -9.76 -0.88 -8.93
C PHE A 32 -8.78 0.05 -8.20
N LEU A 33 -7.81 0.61 -8.90
CA LEU A 33 -6.94 1.62 -8.31
C LEU A 33 -7.74 2.84 -7.84
N LEU A 34 -8.68 3.32 -8.66
CA LEU A 34 -9.58 4.43 -8.30
C LEU A 34 -10.42 4.06 -7.08
N LEU A 35 -11.13 2.95 -7.16
CA LEU A 35 -12.04 2.50 -6.10
C LEU A 35 -11.31 2.34 -4.76
N TYR A 36 -10.23 1.57 -4.73
CA TYR A 36 -9.48 1.32 -3.50
C TYR A 36 -8.63 2.51 -3.07
N GLY A 37 -8.08 3.28 -4.02
CA GLY A 37 -7.26 4.45 -3.71
C GLY A 37 -8.04 5.54 -2.99
N TYR A 38 -9.31 5.73 -3.34
CA TYR A 38 -10.20 6.65 -2.62
C TYR A 38 -10.83 6.00 -1.38
N ALA A 39 -11.20 4.72 -1.44
CA ALA A 39 -11.83 4.03 -0.32
C ALA A 39 -10.87 3.78 0.86
N LEU A 40 -9.58 3.54 0.60
CA LEU A 40 -8.54 3.29 1.60
C LEU A 40 -7.81 4.58 2.00
N ASN A 41 -8.45 5.73 1.89
CA ASN A 41 -7.89 6.96 2.44
C ASN A 41 -7.95 6.92 3.97
N TRP A 42 -6.80 6.73 4.61
CA TRP A 42 -6.65 6.73 6.06
C TRP A 42 -6.17 8.09 6.59
N ASP A 43 -6.20 9.11 5.76
CA ASP A 43 -5.90 10.48 6.21
C ASP A 43 -7.00 10.93 7.15
N ILE A 44 -6.69 10.90 8.43
CA ILE A 44 -7.60 11.32 9.48
C ILE A 44 -7.53 12.83 9.53
N ARG A 45 -8.46 13.47 8.85
CA ARG A 45 -8.71 14.92 8.88
C ARG A 45 -10.12 15.14 9.41
N HIS A 46 -10.39 16.35 9.87
CA HIS A 46 -11.70 16.72 10.38
C HIS A 46 -12.17 15.82 11.54
N VAL A 47 -11.23 15.55 12.49
CA VAL A 47 -11.56 14.83 13.71
C VAL A 47 -12.48 15.71 14.55
N ARG A 48 -13.69 15.24 14.83
CA ARG A 48 -14.65 15.99 15.62
C ARG A 48 -14.14 16.15 17.05
N LEU A 49 -13.91 17.41 17.43
CA LEU A 49 -13.32 17.84 18.69
C LEU A 49 -14.40 18.48 19.57
N ALA A 50 -14.46 18.13 20.84
CA ALA A 50 -15.09 18.97 21.84
C ALA A 50 -14.05 19.49 22.84
N VAL A 51 -14.36 20.61 23.46
CA VAL A 51 -13.48 21.25 24.44
C VAL A 51 -14.26 21.52 25.72
N GLU A 52 -13.73 21.06 26.84
CA GLU A 52 -14.11 21.50 28.17
C GLU A 52 -13.07 22.49 28.67
N ASP A 53 -13.37 23.79 28.53
CA ASP A 53 -12.48 24.85 29.02
C ASP A 53 -12.93 25.32 30.39
N ARG A 54 -12.18 24.97 31.43
CA ARG A 54 -12.43 25.39 32.82
C ARG A 54 -11.65 26.63 33.25
N ASP A 55 -10.74 27.13 32.39
CA ASP A 55 -9.86 28.25 32.66
C ASP A 55 -10.36 29.58 32.10
N HIS A 56 -10.95 29.54 30.92
CA HIS A 56 -11.51 30.69 30.20
C HIS A 56 -10.54 31.87 29.97
N THR A 57 -9.23 31.60 29.93
CA THR A 57 -8.17 32.59 29.76
C THR A 57 -7.80 32.83 28.28
N PRO A 58 -7.01 33.87 27.96
CA PRO A 58 -6.42 34.00 26.63
C PRO A 58 -5.55 32.79 26.22
N GLU A 59 -4.84 32.19 27.18
CA GLU A 59 -3.97 31.05 26.98
C GLU A 59 -4.78 29.77 26.61
N SER A 60 -5.93 29.54 27.30
CA SER A 60 -6.81 28.42 26.92
C SER A 60 -7.37 28.61 25.52
N ARG A 61 -7.77 29.83 25.14
CA ARG A 61 -8.23 30.16 23.78
C ARG A 61 -7.13 29.99 22.72
N SER A 62 -5.86 30.28 23.07
CA SER A 62 -4.73 30.04 22.17
C SER A 62 -4.58 28.58 21.84
N ILE A 63 -4.65 27.69 22.85
CA ILE A 63 -4.61 26.23 22.67
C ILE A 63 -5.77 25.78 21.78
N ILE A 64 -7.01 26.18 22.07
CA ILE A 64 -8.19 25.81 21.28
C ILE A 64 -8.01 26.26 19.81
N SER A 65 -7.53 27.48 19.60
CA SER A 65 -7.29 28.02 18.26
C SER A 65 -6.20 27.24 17.53
N ALA A 66 -5.15 26.76 18.22
CA ALA A 66 -4.11 25.94 17.61
C ALA A 66 -4.67 24.59 17.11
N PHE A 67 -5.58 23.96 17.86
CA PHE A 67 -6.26 22.74 17.40
C PHE A 67 -7.12 23.00 16.15
N VAL A 68 -7.95 24.02 16.17
CA VAL A 68 -8.85 24.37 15.04
C VAL A 68 -8.03 24.77 13.81
N ASN A 69 -7.02 25.61 13.97
CA ASN A 69 -6.20 26.07 12.87
C ASN A 69 -5.24 25.03 12.32
N SER A 70 -5.06 23.89 13.00
CA SER A 70 -4.22 22.80 12.54
C SER A 70 -4.76 22.09 11.28
N GLY A 71 -6.07 22.23 10.99
CA GLY A 71 -6.76 21.54 9.90
C GLY A 71 -6.99 20.03 10.13
N TYR A 72 -6.61 19.51 11.30
CA TYR A 72 -6.86 18.11 11.68
C TYR A 72 -8.11 17.95 12.53
N PHE A 73 -8.54 19.00 13.24
CA PHE A 73 -9.64 18.97 14.19
C PHE A 73 -10.71 19.98 13.83
N ASP A 74 -11.97 19.55 13.89
CA ASP A 74 -13.14 20.41 13.77
C ASP A 74 -13.79 20.56 15.15
N LEU A 75 -13.83 21.77 15.67
CA LEU A 75 -14.51 22.06 16.93
C LEU A 75 -16.02 22.00 16.72
N VAL A 76 -16.65 20.98 17.32
CA VAL A 76 -18.10 20.73 17.21
C VAL A 76 -18.85 21.34 18.39
N ALA A 77 -18.29 21.26 19.60
CA ALA A 77 -18.95 21.71 20.81
C ALA A 77 -17.95 22.17 21.88
N SER A 78 -18.41 23.16 22.69
CA SER A 78 -17.85 23.42 24.02
C SER A 78 -18.79 22.73 25.01
N VAL A 79 -18.24 21.90 25.89
CA VAL A 79 -19.03 20.99 26.73
C VAL A 79 -18.60 21.02 28.19
N ASP A 80 -19.51 20.67 29.06
CA ASP A 80 -19.22 20.40 30.45
C ASP A 80 -18.94 18.91 30.65
N ALA A 81 -18.31 18.56 31.78
CA ALA A 81 -17.92 17.17 32.13
C ALA A 81 -19.08 16.15 32.00
N ALA A 82 -20.31 16.55 32.36
CA ALA A 82 -21.48 15.68 32.29
C ALA A 82 -21.86 15.23 30.86
N HIS A 83 -21.50 16.01 29.85
CA HIS A 83 -21.88 15.76 28.46
C HIS A 83 -20.77 15.04 27.64
N ILE A 84 -19.57 14.86 28.20
CA ILE A 84 -18.46 14.22 27.50
C ILE A 84 -18.79 12.78 27.13
N THR A 85 -19.20 11.95 28.09
CA THR A 85 -19.47 10.53 27.87
C THR A 85 -20.58 10.30 26.84
N PRO A 86 -21.76 10.93 26.93
CA PRO A 86 -22.80 10.75 25.93
C PRO A 86 -22.37 11.12 24.50
N LEU A 87 -21.60 12.20 24.33
CA LEU A 87 -21.12 12.63 23.01
C LEU A 87 -20.06 11.69 22.43
N MET A 88 -19.23 11.08 23.26
CA MET A 88 -18.28 10.07 22.82
C MET A 88 -18.96 8.74 22.49
N ASP A 89 -19.97 8.34 23.26
CA ASP A 89 -20.72 7.09 23.04
C ASP A 89 -21.58 7.17 21.76
N SER A 90 -22.15 8.34 21.45
CA SER A 90 -22.88 8.57 20.20
C SER A 90 -21.98 8.78 18.98
N ASN A 91 -20.64 8.79 19.15
CA ASN A 91 -19.67 9.13 18.09
C ASN A 91 -19.86 10.54 17.47
N GLU A 92 -20.56 11.42 18.15
CA GLU A 92 -20.66 12.82 17.75
C GLU A 92 -19.34 13.57 17.93
N VAL A 93 -18.52 13.11 18.89
CA VAL A 93 -17.19 13.63 19.20
C VAL A 93 -16.22 12.45 19.31
N ARG A 94 -15.02 12.61 18.74
CA ARG A 94 -13.97 11.60 18.80
C ARG A 94 -12.80 11.96 19.71
N VAL A 95 -12.62 13.26 19.94
CA VAL A 95 -11.57 13.78 20.81
C VAL A 95 -12.17 14.84 21.71
N VAL A 96 -11.84 14.81 22.99
CA VAL A 96 -12.19 15.86 23.95
C VAL A 96 -10.92 16.37 24.62
N ILE A 97 -10.74 17.68 24.61
CA ILE A 97 -9.66 18.34 25.36
C ILE A 97 -10.28 18.94 26.61
N VAL A 98 -9.72 18.55 27.76
CA VAL A 98 -10.12 19.10 29.06
C VAL A 98 -9.00 20.02 29.53
N ILE A 99 -9.29 21.32 29.57
CA ILE A 99 -8.38 22.35 30.03
C ILE A 99 -8.65 22.59 31.52
N PRO A 100 -7.65 22.37 32.38
CA PRO A 100 -7.85 22.51 33.84
C PRO A 100 -7.97 24.01 34.22
N PRO A 101 -8.62 24.29 35.37
CA PRO A 101 -8.61 25.64 35.92
C PRO A 101 -7.17 26.06 36.26
N ASP A 102 -6.89 27.36 36.24
CA ASP A 102 -5.56 27.95 36.48
C ASP A 102 -4.48 27.62 35.44
N LEU A 103 -4.83 27.16 34.22
CA LEU A 103 -3.88 26.90 33.15
C LEU A 103 -3.08 28.16 32.82
N GLY A 104 -3.74 29.30 32.56
CA GLY A 104 -3.09 30.55 32.20
C GLY A 104 -2.12 31.02 33.28
N ARG A 105 -2.54 30.99 34.58
CA ARG A 105 -1.66 31.35 35.70
C ARG A 105 -0.45 30.44 35.81
N SER A 106 -0.64 29.14 35.59
CA SER A 106 0.46 28.16 35.65
C SER A 106 1.47 28.38 34.55
N LEU A 107 1.01 28.61 33.30
CA LEU A 107 1.88 28.92 32.16
C LEU A 107 2.67 30.21 32.38
N GLN A 108 2.02 31.27 32.84
CA GLN A 108 2.69 32.56 33.12
C GLN A 108 3.73 32.46 34.24
N THR A 109 3.53 31.58 35.22
CA THR A 109 4.48 31.37 36.34
C THR A 109 5.52 30.29 36.05
N GLY A 110 5.54 29.70 34.86
CA GLY A 110 6.45 28.62 34.49
C GLY A 110 6.21 27.30 35.20
N LYS A 111 5.02 27.11 35.81
CA LYS A 111 4.64 25.86 36.43
C LYS A 111 4.11 24.86 35.42
N ARG A 112 4.39 23.58 35.70
CA ARG A 112 3.86 22.50 34.86
C ARG A 112 2.35 22.35 35.08
N VAL A 113 1.61 22.27 33.98
CA VAL A 113 0.17 22.02 33.99
C VAL A 113 -0.13 20.92 32.99
N ALA A 114 -1.07 20.04 33.31
CA ALA A 114 -1.46 18.93 32.44
C ALA A 114 -2.80 19.23 31.78
N VAL A 115 -2.83 19.18 30.47
CA VAL A 115 -4.07 19.17 29.67
C VAL A 115 -4.45 17.73 29.39
N GLN A 116 -5.68 17.34 29.72
CA GLN A 116 -6.16 16.00 29.47
C GLN A 116 -6.73 15.89 28.06
N VAL A 117 -6.35 14.85 27.33
CA VAL A 117 -6.87 14.52 26.02
C VAL A 117 -7.57 13.17 26.09
N LEU A 118 -8.88 13.16 25.91
CA LEU A 118 -9.70 11.96 25.84
C LEU A 118 -9.93 11.61 24.38
N VAL A 119 -9.71 10.35 24.02
CA VAL A 119 -9.85 9.90 22.63
C VAL A 119 -10.74 8.66 22.59
N ASN A 120 -11.70 8.64 21.66
CA ASN A 120 -12.52 7.47 21.42
C ASN A 120 -11.68 6.38 20.73
N GLY A 121 -11.54 5.23 21.40
CA GLY A 121 -10.72 4.09 20.97
C GLY A 121 -11.43 3.05 20.10
N ASP A 122 -12.65 3.32 19.62
CA ASP A 122 -13.41 2.38 18.76
C ASP A 122 -12.66 2.00 17.50
N ASN A 123 -11.88 2.94 16.97
CA ASN A 123 -10.96 2.75 15.86
C ASN A 123 -9.53 3.09 16.29
N ALA A 124 -8.70 2.05 16.48
CA ALA A 124 -7.34 2.20 16.98
C ALA A 124 -6.46 3.10 16.09
N ASN A 125 -6.61 3.06 14.76
CA ASN A 125 -5.85 3.90 13.84
C ASN A 125 -6.22 5.38 14.02
N THR A 126 -7.52 5.67 14.07
CA THR A 126 -8.02 7.03 14.31
C THR A 126 -7.56 7.55 15.67
N ALA A 127 -7.67 6.74 16.69
CA ALA A 127 -7.29 7.11 18.06
C ALA A 127 -5.79 7.43 18.17
N THR A 128 -4.92 6.55 17.64
CA THR A 128 -3.47 6.74 17.68
C THR A 128 -3.03 7.98 16.91
N THR A 129 -3.61 8.20 15.73
CA THR A 129 -3.26 9.36 14.90
C THR A 129 -3.76 10.68 15.53
N ALA A 130 -5.01 10.71 16.01
CA ALA A 130 -5.57 11.87 16.69
C ALA A 130 -4.79 12.22 17.96
N MET A 131 -4.37 11.21 18.73
CA MET A 131 -3.52 11.41 19.91
C MET A 131 -2.16 12.00 19.52
N ALA A 132 -1.52 11.49 18.47
CA ALA A 132 -0.23 12.01 17.99
C ALA A 132 -0.34 13.48 17.56
N TYR A 133 -1.40 13.85 16.84
CA TYR A 133 -1.67 15.24 16.47
C TYR A 133 -1.89 16.12 17.69
N ALA A 134 -2.72 15.67 18.64
CA ALA A 134 -3.00 16.42 19.85
C ALA A 134 -1.73 16.68 20.68
N VAL A 135 -0.89 15.67 20.87
CA VAL A 135 0.40 15.79 21.58
C VAL A 135 1.31 16.79 20.85
N THR A 136 1.42 16.72 19.53
CA THR A 136 2.27 17.62 18.75
C THR A 136 1.81 19.07 18.86
N ILE A 137 0.50 19.33 18.78
CA ILE A 137 -0.08 20.67 18.92
C ILE A 137 0.18 21.22 20.34
N LEU A 138 -0.10 20.42 21.37
CA LEU A 138 0.12 20.83 22.75
C LEU A 138 1.61 21.10 23.04
N GLN A 139 2.52 20.30 22.48
CA GLN A 139 3.95 20.55 22.60
C GLN A 139 4.37 21.86 21.93
N SER A 140 3.89 22.12 20.72
CA SER A 140 4.20 23.36 20.00
C SER A 140 3.67 24.59 20.73
N GLU A 141 2.47 24.52 21.31
CA GLU A 141 1.91 25.59 22.11
C GLU A 141 2.68 25.80 23.42
N SER A 142 3.10 24.71 24.10
CA SER A 142 3.86 24.82 25.34
C SER A 142 5.21 25.53 25.18
N MET A 143 5.82 25.44 24.00
CA MET A 143 7.08 26.13 23.71
C MET A 143 6.95 27.65 23.74
N LYS A 144 5.78 28.20 23.43
CA LYS A 144 5.52 29.66 23.47
C LYS A 144 5.59 30.25 24.88
N TYR A 145 5.35 29.46 25.90
CA TYR A 145 5.28 29.85 27.30
C TYR A 145 6.52 29.45 28.12
N GLN A 146 7.55 28.94 27.46
CA GLN A 146 8.81 28.66 28.18
C GLN A 146 9.47 29.99 28.58
N PRO A 147 9.81 30.20 29.86
CA PRO A 147 10.48 31.43 30.27
C PRO A 147 11.83 31.52 29.56
N ALA A 148 12.15 32.72 29.05
CA ALA A 148 13.46 33.00 28.50
C ALA A 148 14.50 32.70 29.59
N VAL A 149 15.40 31.75 29.34
CA VAL A 149 16.47 31.40 30.29
C VAL A 149 17.39 32.62 30.41
N PRO A 150 17.61 33.18 31.60
CA PRO A 150 18.51 34.31 31.77
C PRO A 150 19.91 33.96 31.24
N ALA A 151 20.53 34.92 30.51
CA ALA A 151 21.87 34.76 29.99
C ALA A 151 22.85 34.51 31.17
N GLY A 152 23.51 33.33 31.18
CA GLY A 152 24.50 32.96 32.19
C GLY A 152 24.11 31.76 33.09
N VAL A 153 22.88 31.26 33.05
CA VAL A 153 22.53 29.97 33.64
C VAL A 153 22.80 28.90 32.59
N PRO A 154 23.64 27.84 32.86
CA PRO A 154 23.73 26.75 31.95
C PRO A 154 22.34 26.11 31.88
N ALA A 155 21.64 26.39 30.79
CA ALA A 155 20.40 25.70 30.48
C ALA A 155 20.74 24.22 30.47
N ALA A 156 20.14 23.43 31.34
CA ALA A 156 20.13 21.99 31.14
C ALA A 156 19.73 21.77 29.67
N PRO A 157 20.43 20.93 28.92
CA PRO A 157 20.18 20.76 27.49
C PRO A 157 18.72 20.34 27.36
N LEU A 158 17.88 21.30 27.03
CA LEU A 158 16.53 21.03 26.56
C LEU A 158 16.76 20.35 25.23
N VAL A 159 16.65 19.04 25.18
CA VAL A 159 16.66 18.31 23.92
C VAL A 159 15.40 18.75 23.18
N ALA A 160 15.54 19.76 22.34
CA ALA A 160 14.50 20.13 21.40
C ALA A 160 14.42 19.01 20.37
N VAL A 161 13.39 18.19 20.47
CA VAL A 161 13.09 17.18 19.45
C VAL A 161 12.40 17.91 18.29
N GLU A 162 13.15 18.16 17.22
CA GLU A 162 12.56 18.64 15.95
C GLU A 162 12.23 17.42 15.07
N PRO A 163 10.99 16.95 15.07
CA PRO A 163 10.60 15.82 14.23
C PRO A 163 10.65 16.22 12.77
N ARG A 164 11.52 15.58 11.98
CA ARG A 164 11.61 15.76 10.54
C ARG A 164 11.16 14.48 9.83
N VAL A 165 10.00 14.53 9.21
CA VAL A 165 9.48 13.42 8.41
C VAL A 165 10.06 13.50 7.00
N TRP A 166 10.81 12.46 6.60
CA TRP A 166 11.41 12.35 5.28
C TRP A 166 10.46 11.67 4.30
N TYR A 167 10.51 12.08 3.03
CA TYR A 167 9.77 11.50 1.90
C TYR A 167 8.25 11.71 1.89
N ASN A 168 7.59 11.86 3.03
CA ASN A 168 6.17 12.13 3.17
C ASN A 168 5.92 13.11 4.34
N PRO A 169 6.32 14.39 4.21
CA PRO A 169 6.21 15.38 5.29
C PRO A 169 4.79 15.60 5.79
N GLU A 170 3.81 15.45 4.89
CA GLU A 170 2.39 15.61 5.20
C GLU A 170 1.74 14.34 5.76
N LEU A 171 2.51 13.27 5.95
CA LEU A 171 2.04 11.95 6.42
C LEU A 171 0.82 11.40 5.63
N ARG A 172 0.76 11.71 4.33
CA ARG A 172 -0.35 11.30 3.45
C ARG A 172 -0.40 9.78 3.32
N SER A 173 -1.53 9.21 3.72
CA SER A 173 -1.76 7.76 3.64
C SER A 173 -1.70 7.24 2.20
N THR A 174 -2.11 8.06 1.24
CA THR A 174 -2.08 7.74 -0.18
C THR A 174 -0.68 7.39 -0.68
N LEU A 175 0.36 8.10 -0.23
CA LEU A 175 1.74 7.81 -0.62
C LEU A 175 2.25 6.47 -0.10
N PHE A 176 1.67 5.97 0.99
CA PHE A 176 1.99 4.65 1.55
C PHE A 176 1.16 3.55 0.88
N LEU A 177 -0.15 3.79 0.67
CA LEU A 177 -1.11 2.78 0.21
C LEU A 177 -1.06 2.56 -1.31
N VAL A 178 -0.95 3.64 -2.09
CA VAL A 178 -1.02 3.55 -3.57
C VAL A 178 0.07 2.65 -4.17
N PRO A 179 1.34 2.68 -3.76
CA PRO A 179 2.33 1.71 -4.23
C PRO A 179 1.96 0.25 -3.92
N GLY A 180 1.36 0.01 -2.75
CA GLY A 180 0.84 -1.30 -2.38
C GLY A 180 -0.31 -1.76 -3.27
N LEU A 181 -1.24 -0.86 -3.60
CA LEU A 181 -2.33 -1.13 -4.54
C LEU A 181 -1.82 -1.43 -5.95
N ILE A 182 -0.80 -0.72 -6.43
CA ILE A 182 -0.16 -0.99 -7.72
C ILE A 182 0.36 -2.44 -7.75
N ALA A 183 1.14 -2.84 -6.75
CA ALA A 183 1.67 -4.20 -6.65
C ALA A 183 0.55 -5.25 -6.56
N TYR A 184 -0.46 -4.99 -5.75
CA TYR A 184 -1.61 -5.86 -5.53
C TYR A 184 -2.44 -6.08 -6.79
N ILE A 185 -2.83 -5.00 -7.48
CA ILE A 185 -3.65 -5.07 -8.69
C ILE A 185 -2.88 -5.71 -9.84
N ALA A 186 -1.60 -5.35 -10.02
CA ALA A 186 -0.73 -5.94 -11.03
C ALA A 186 -0.53 -7.44 -10.81
N MET A 187 -0.33 -7.88 -9.55
CA MET A 187 -0.18 -9.29 -9.20
C MET A 187 -1.42 -10.11 -9.56
N ILE A 188 -2.60 -9.68 -9.08
CA ILE A 188 -3.85 -10.39 -9.34
C ILE A 188 -4.13 -10.46 -10.84
N THR A 189 -4.00 -9.33 -11.53
CA THR A 189 -4.29 -9.26 -12.98
C THR A 189 -3.38 -10.19 -13.77
N ALA A 190 -2.09 -10.23 -13.48
CA ALA A 190 -1.13 -11.07 -14.16
C ALA A 190 -1.36 -12.57 -13.85
N VAL A 191 -1.52 -12.92 -12.57
CA VAL A 191 -1.73 -14.32 -12.16
C VAL A 191 -3.02 -14.88 -12.72
N VAL A 192 -4.15 -14.16 -12.54
CA VAL A 192 -5.48 -14.63 -12.97
C VAL A 192 -5.54 -14.76 -14.49
N SER A 193 -5.05 -13.76 -15.23
CA SER A 193 -5.10 -13.81 -16.71
C SER A 193 -4.34 -15.00 -17.28
N THR A 194 -3.17 -15.31 -16.70
CA THR A 194 -2.34 -16.42 -17.15
C THR A 194 -2.88 -17.76 -16.67
N ALA A 195 -3.38 -17.84 -15.44
CA ALA A 195 -4.01 -19.05 -14.91
C ALA A 195 -5.19 -19.51 -15.77
N LEU A 196 -6.04 -18.57 -16.18
CA LEU A 196 -7.20 -18.89 -17.03
C LEU A 196 -6.81 -19.21 -18.48
N SER A 197 -5.67 -18.75 -18.96
CA SER A 197 -5.31 -18.85 -20.39
C SER A 197 -5.09 -20.27 -20.88
N ILE A 198 -4.46 -21.14 -20.09
CA ILE A 198 -4.20 -22.54 -20.46
C ILE A 198 -5.42 -23.41 -20.16
N VAL A 199 -6.06 -23.17 -19.01
CA VAL A 199 -7.24 -23.95 -18.61
C VAL A 199 -8.40 -23.75 -19.59
N LYS A 200 -8.55 -22.55 -20.14
CA LYS A 200 -9.51 -22.28 -21.22
C LYS A 200 -9.27 -23.14 -22.46
N GLU A 201 -8.02 -23.45 -22.79
CA GLU A 201 -7.69 -24.38 -23.90
C GLU A 201 -7.97 -25.83 -23.53
N LYS A 202 -7.73 -26.22 -22.28
CA LYS A 202 -8.08 -27.57 -21.78
C LYS A 202 -9.60 -27.79 -21.88
N GLU A 203 -10.42 -26.88 -21.38
CA GLU A 203 -11.89 -27.00 -21.42
C GLU A 203 -12.48 -26.99 -22.83
N ARG A 204 -11.84 -26.29 -23.77
CA ARG A 204 -12.27 -26.22 -25.17
C ARG A 204 -11.78 -27.39 -26.01
N GLY A 205 -11.01 -28.32 -25.45
CA GLY A 205 -10.43 -29.45 -26.17
C GLY A 205 -9.31 -29.06 -27.17
N THR A 206 -8.96 -27.76 -27.25
CA THR A 206 -7.91 -27.28 -28.16
C THR A 206 -6.50 -27.64 -27.70
N MET A 207 -6.36 -28.08 -26.44
CA MET A 207 -5.07 -28.53 -25.89
C MET A 207 -4.53 -29.77 -26.58
N GLU A 208 -5.41 -30.68 -27.04
CA GLU A 208 -5.02 -31.87 -27.81
C GLU A 208 -4.38 -31.47 -29.13
N GLN A 209 -4.94 -30.49 -29.84
CA GLN A 209 -4.36 -29.97 -31.07
C GLN A 209 -2.97 -29.36 -30.84
N VAL A 210 -2.77 -28.69 -29.69
CA VAL A 210 -1.46 -28.13 -29.32
C VAL A 210 -0.44 -29.25 -29.05
N ARG A 211 -0.88 -30.36 -28.42
CA ARG A 211 -0.03 -31.54 -28.16
C ARG A 211 0.36 -32.26 -29.43
N MET A 212 -0.51 -32.34 -30.42
CA MET A 212 -0.23 -32.92 -31.75
C MET A 212 0.75 -32.09 -32.60
N ALA A 213 0.90 -30.81 -32.28
CA ALA A 213 1.85 -29.95 -32.98
C ALA A 213 3.29 -30.26 -32.52
N PRO A 214 4.30 -30.15 -33.40
CA PRO A 214 5.71 -30.39 -33.03
C PRO A 214 6.27 -29.22 -32.20
N LEU A 215 5.64 -28.98 -31.01
CA LEU A 215 5.98 -27.90 -30.09
C LEU A 215 6.60 -28.47 -28.81
N ASP A 216 7.70 -27.89 -28.37
CA ASP A 216 8.26 -28.18 -27.06
C ASP A 216 7.47 -27.44 -25.96
N ALA A 217 7.28 -28.04 -24.80
CA ALA A 217 6.57 -27.43 -23.67
C ALA A 217 7.16 -26.05 -23.29
N SER A 218 8.48 -25.91 -23.33
CA SER A 218 9.15 -24.63 -23.07
C SER A 218 8.83 -23.55 -24.13
N ALA A 219 8.78 -23.92 -25.40
CA ALA A 219 8.41 -23.00 -26.49
C ALA A 219 6.94 -22.55 -26.37
N PHE A 220 6.05 -23.45 -25.90
CA PHE A 220 4.65 -23.14 -25.62
C PHE A 220 4.52 -22.19 -24.43
N VAL A 221 5.19 -22.47 -23.31
CA VAL A 221 5.19 -21.62 -22.10
C VAL A 221 5.67 -20.20 -22.45
N VAL A 222 6.85 -20.08 -23.06
CA VAL A 222 7.43 -18.78 -23.45
C VAL A 222 6.51 -18.05 -24.45
N GLY A 223 6.02 -18.76 -25.47
CA GLY A 223 5.15 -18.18 -26.49
C GLY A 223 3.82 -17.66 -25.91
N LYS A 224 3.31 -18.33 -24.88
CA LYS A 224 2.09 -17.92 -24.19
C LYS A 224 2.32 -16.77 -23.21
N THR A 225 3.45 -16.77 -22.52
CA THR A 225 3.79 -15.73 -21.53
C THR A 225 4.03 -14.36 -22.15
N ILE A 226 4.67 -14.28 -23.33
CA ILE A 226 5.05 -13.00 -23.95
C ILE A 226 3.87 -12.05 -24.17
N PRO A 227 2.74 -12.45 -24.79
CA PRO A 227 1.60 -11.55 -25.00
C PRO A 227 0.99 -11.05 -23.68
N TYR A 228 0.82 -11.96 -22.70
CA TYR A 228 0.30 -11.59 -21.39
C TYR A 228 1.26 -10.68 -20.64
N PHE A 229 2.57 -10.88 -20.77
CA PHE A 229 3.58 -9.98 -20.22
C PHE A 229 3.45 -8.57 -20.77
N LEU A 230 3.38 -8.40 -22.07
CA LEU A 230 3.26 -7.09 -22.70
C LEU A 230 1.97 -6.36 -22.29
N ILE A 231 0.85 -7.09 -22.23
CA ILE A 231 -0.43 -6.52 -21.80
C ILE A 231 -0.41 -6.18 -20.31
N SER A 232 0.11 -7.05 -19.46
CA SER A 232 0.26 -6.78 -18.02
C SER A 232 1.20 -5.62 -17.75
N LEU A 233 2.28 -5.50 -18.53
CA LEU A 233 3.22 -4.39 -18.44
C LEU A 233 2.55 -3.07 -18.82
N ALA A 234 1.79 -3.05 -19.92
CA ALA A 234 1.03 -1.88 -20.35
C ALA A 234 -0.05 -1.50 -19.32
N SER A 235 -0.75 -2.49 -18.77
CA SER A 235 -1.75 -2.30 -17.71
C SER A 235 -1.12 -1.72 -16.44
N ALA A 236 -0.04 -2.32 -15.95
CA ALA A 236 0.64 -1.87 -14.74
C ALA A 236 1.25 -0.47 -14.92
N PHE A 237 1.78 -0.17 -16.10
CA PHE A 237 2.25 1.17 -16.44
C PHE A 237 1.10 2.18 -16.45
N GLY A 238 -0.06 1.80 -17.03
CA GLY A 238 -1.29 2.60 -16.98
C GLY A 238 -1.77 2.88 -15.56
N ILE A 239 -1.69 1.88 -14.67
CA ILE A 239 -2.00 2.02 -13.24
C ILE A 239 -1.05 3.04 -12.57
N ILE A 240 0.25 2.96 -12.86
CA ILE A 240 1.26 3.87 -12.30
C ILE A 240 1.00 5.31 -12.77
N LEU A 241 0.74 5.52 -14.06
CA LEU A 241 0.41 6.83 -14.59
C LEU A 241 -0.88 7.40 -13.99
N ALA A 242 -1.90 6.56 -13.84
CA ALA A 242 -3.14 6.94 -13.15
C ALA A 242 -2.88 7.30 -11.68
N ALA A 243 -2.04 6.54 -10.98
CA ALA A 243 -1.65 6.82 -9.60
C ALA A 243 -0.93 8.18 -9.47
N MET A 244 -0.05 8.50 -10.41
CA MET A 244 0.62 9.80 -10.44
C MET A 244 -0.36 10.95 -10.68
N ALA A 245 -1.27 10.79 -11.66
CA ALA A 245 -2.21 11.84 -12.04
C ALA A 245 -3.30 12.08 -10.97
N LEU A 246 -3.81 11.03 -10.33
CA LEU A 246 -4.98 11.12 -9.44
C LEU A 246 -4.61 11.26 -7.97
N PHE A 247 -3.53 10.62 -7.54
CA PHE A 247 -3.12 10.62 -6.12
C PHE A 247 -1.84 11.42 -5.87
N GLY A 248 -1.27 12.04 -6.91
CA GLY A 248 -0.05 12.82 -6.78
C GLY A 248 1.16 11.96 -6.36
N LEU A 249 1.19 10.70 -6.79
CA LEU A 249 2.32 9.82 -6.52
C LEU A 249 3.57 10.39 -7.19
N PRO A 250 4.65 10.76 -6.46
CA PRO A 250 5.83 11.32 -7.07
C PRO A 250 6.62 10.25 -7.83
N MET A 251 7.40 10.65 -8.82
CA MET A 251 8.40 9.81 -9.46
C MET A 251 9.77 10.44 -9.24
N ARG A 252 10.46 10.05 -8.17
CA ARG A 252 11.74 10.65 -7.78
C ARG A 252 12.94 9.89 -8.36
N GLY A 253 12.77 8.62 -8.69
CA GLY A 253 13.84 7.76 -9.19
C GLY A 253 13.80 7.54 -10.70
N SER A 254 14.52 6.50 -11.15
CA SER A 254 14.68 6.18 -12.58
C SER A 254 13.53 5.35 -13.13
N TRP A 255 12.95 5.78 -14.26
CA TRP A 255 11.96 5.01 -15.02
C TRP A 255 12.51 3.67 -15.53
N ALA A 256 13.80 3.62 -15.87
CA ALA A 256 14.43 2.38 -16.33
C ALA A 256 14.50 1.34 -15.21
N LEU A 257 14.86 1.76 -13.99
CA LEU A 257 14.84 0.86 -12.82
C LEU A 257 13.44 0.39 -12.48
N LEU A 258 12.44 1.27 -12.58
CA LEU A 258 11.04 0.90 -12.37
C LEU A 258 10.60 -0.14 -13.41
N LEU A 259 10.95 0.04 -14.67
CA LEU A 259 10.62 -0.91 -15.73
C LEU A 259 11.26 -2.27 -15.49
N VAL A 260 12.52 -2.32 -15.05
CA VAL A 260 13.21 -3.57 -14.72
C VAL A 260 12.54 -4.28 -13.53
N ALA A 261 12.31 -3.57 -12.43
CA ALA A 261 11.67 -4.14 -11.24
C ALA A 261 10.25 -4.64 -11.54
N LEU A 262 9.48 -3.86 -12.29
CA LEU A 262 8.13 -4.22 -12.72
C LEU A 262 8.15 -5.44 -13.66
N SER A 263 9.11 -5.51 -14.58
CA SER A 263 9.25 -6.62 -15.51
C SER A 263 9.57 -7.93 -14.79
N LEU A 264 10.52 -7.92 -13.86
CA LEU A 264 10.81 -9.08 -13.02
C LEU A 264 9.55 -9.49 -12.23
N PHE A 265 8.92 -8.57 -11.54
CA PHE A 265 7.72 -8.86 -10.77
C PHE A 265 6.60 -9.50 -11.61
N LEU A 266 6.36 -8.97 -12.82
CA LEU A 266 5.32 -9.50 -13.72
C LEU A 266 5.70 -10.89 -14.26
N VAL A 267 6.97 -11.14 -14.57
CA VAL A 267 7.42 -12.47 -15.02
C VAL A 267 7.14 -13.53 -13.95
N GLY A 268 7.45 -13.24 -12.69
CA GLY A 268 7.12 -14.12 -11.56
C GLY A 268 5.62 -14.33 -11.37
N ALA A 269 4.83 -13.27 -11.47
CA ALA A 269 3.37 -13.33 -11.37
C ALA A 269 2.76 -14.20 -12.48
N LEU A 270 3.19 -14.00 -13.73
CA LEU A 270 2.76 -14.80 -14.88
C LEU A 270 3.20 -16.26 -14.73
N GLY A 271 4.41 -16.50 -14.25
CA GLY A 271 4.93 -17.84 -13.96
C GLY A 271 4.08 -18.56 -12.91
N LEU A 272 3.69 -17.86 -11.85
CA LEU A 272 2.78 -18.38 -10.83
C LEU A 272 1.40 -18.75 -11.43
N GLY A 273 0.85 -17.88 -12.28
CA GLY A 273 -0.38 -18.15 -13.01
C GLY A 273 -0.28 -19.40 -13.91
N LEU A 274 0.85 -19.59 -14.62
CA LEU A 274 1.12 -20.78 -15.40
C LEU A 274 1.18 -22.06 -14.53
N LEU A 275 1.85 -21.97 -13.39
CA LEU A 275 1.94 -23.09 -12.43
C LEU A 275 0.55 -23.50 -11.93
N ILE A 276 -0.29 -22.54 -11.56
CA ILE A 276 -1.67 -22.76 -11.14
C ILE A 276 -2.48 -23.37 -12.27
N SER A 277 -2.36 -22.84 -13.48
CA SER A 277 -3.05 -23.35 -14.67
C SER A 277 -2.68 -24.80 -14.98
N SER A 278 -1.43 -25.19 -14.73
CA SER A 278 -1.03 -26.59 -14.87
C SER A 278 -1.67 -27.52 -13.83
N ALA A 279 -2.07 -27.00 -12.68
CA ALA A 279 -2.65 -27.75 -11.57
C ALA A 279 -4.18 -27.82 -11.61
N ALA A 280 -4.83 -26.87 -12.29
CA ALA A 280 -6.29 -26.76 -12.32
C ALA A 280 -6.91 -27.53 -13.48
N ASP A 281 -8.09 -28.12 -13.22
CA ASP A 281 -8.85 -28.90 -14.23
C ASP A 281 -9.85 -28.03 -14.99
N ASN A 282 -10.37 -26.98 -14.36
CA ASN A 282 -11.35 -26.07 -14.96
C ASN A 282 -11.06 -24.61 -14.59
N GLN A 283 -11.70 -23.67 -15.31
CA GLN A 283 -11.49 -22.23 -15.12
C GLN A 283 -11.91 -21.76 -13.72
N GLN A 284 -12.94 -22.35 -13.13
CA GLN A 284 -13.39 -21.95 -11.80
C GLN A 284 -12.35 -22.29 -10.73
N VAL A 285 -11.79 -23.48 -10.77
CA VAL A 285 -10.71 -23.90 -9.85
C VAL A 285 -9.45 -23.08 -10.10
N ALA A 286 -9.07 -22.84 -11.36
CA ALA A 286 -7.93 -21.99 -11.70
C ALA A 286 -8.09 -20.58 -11.13
N PHE A 287 -9.26 -19.97 -11.28
CA PHE A 287 -9.56 -18.65 -10.74
C PHE A 287 -9.47 -18.62 -9.20
N GLN A 288 -10.07 -19.60 -8.52
CA GLN A 288 -10.01 -19.67 -7.06
C GLN A 288 -8.59 -19.82 -6.53
N LEU A 289 -7.81 -20.73 -7.15
CA LEU A 289 -6.40 -20.92 -6.78
C LEU A 289 -5.56 -19.67 -7.08
N ALA A 290 -5.80 -19.02 -8.21
CA ALA A 290 -5.13 -17.78 -8.60
C ALA A 290 -5.43 -16.66 -7.60
N MET A 291 -6.70 -16.50 -7.22
CA MET A 291 -7.09 -15.52 -6.20
C MET A 291 -6.45 -15.84 -4.84
N LEU A 292 -6.50 -17.09 -4.39
CA LEU A 292 -5.92 -17.48 -3.11
C LEU A 292 -4.41 -17.25 -3.08
N ALA A 293 -3.70 -17.60 -4.14
CA ALA A 293 -2.24 -17.49 -4.22
C ALA A 293 -1.73 -16.06 -4.45
N SER A 294 -2.55 -15.17 -5.04
CA SER A 294 -2.15 -13.79 -5.32
C SER A 294 -2.74 -12.79 -4.33
N PHE A 295 -4.03 -12.90 -4.00
CA PHE A 295 -4.74 -11.93 -3.17
C PHE A 295 -4.21 -11.90 -1.73
N LEU A 296 -4.35 -13.01 -1.00
CA LEU A 296 -4.00 -13.05 0.42
C LEU A 296 -2.50 -12.78 0.69
N PRO A 297 -1.55 -13.44 0.01
CA PRO A 297 -0.14 -13.18 0.24
C PRO A 297 0.26 -11.75 -0.09
N THR A 298 -0.24 -11.18 -1.18
CA THR A 298 0.10 -9.82 -1.56
C THR A 298 -0.47 -8.80 -0.57
N LEU A 299 -1.72 -8.97 -0.13
CA LEU A 299 -2.37 -8.06 0.79
C LEU A 299 -1.75 -8.11 2.19
N MET A 300 -1.54 -9.32 2.73
CA MET A 300 -1.19 -9.53 4.14
C MET A 300 0.31 -9.67 4.37
N LEU A 301 1.05 -10.33 3.46
CA LEU A 301 2.42 -10.75 3.70
C LEU A 301 3.49 -9.97 2.91
N SER A 302 3.10 -9.01 2.09
CA SER A 302 4.05 -8.20 1.29
C SER A 302 4.60 -6.97 2.02
N GLY A 303 4.06 -6.60 3.18
CA GLY A 303 4.32 -5.30 3.79
C GLY A 303 3.48 -4.17 3.20
N PHE A 304 2.38 -4.51 2.50
CA PHE A 304 1.45 -3.52 1.95
C PHE A 304 0.62 -2.88 3.07
N ILE A 305 -0.19 -3.64 3.79
CA ILE A 305 -1.04 -3.13 4.88
C ILE A 305 -0.32 -3.22 6.22
N PHE A 306 0.25 -4.38 6.52
CA PHE A 306 0.91 -4.64 7.80
C PHE A 306 2.43 -4.64 7.66
N PRO A 307 3.17 -3.91 8.51
CA PRO A 307 4.63 -3.96 8.52
C PRO A 307 5.13 -5.39 8.79
N ILE A 308 6.05 -5.88 7.97
CA ILE A 308 6.63 -7.23 8.13
C ILE A 308 7.36 -7.37 9.48
N SER A 309 7.95 -6.27 9.98
CA SER A 309 8.61 -6.24 11.29
C SER A 309 7.71 -6.57 12.46
N SER A 310 6.40 -6.27 12.33
CA SER A 310 5.39 -6.54 13.37
C SER A 310 4.82 -7.96 13.34
N MET A 311 5.23 -8.77 12.34
CA MET A 311 4.74 -10.13 12.19
C MET A 311 5.48 -11.12 13.10
N PRO A 312 4.81 -12.16 13.65
CA PRO A 312 5.45 -13.29 14.29
C PRO A 312 6.50 -13.96 13.39
N ALA A 313 7.52 -14.58 13.99
CA ALA A 313 8.67 -15.13 13.25
C ALA A 313 8.28 -16.12 12.14
N PHE A 314 7.28 -16.99 12.38
CA PHE A 314 6.83 -17.96 11.39
C PHE A 314 6.17 -17.31 10.18
N LEU A 315 5.32 -16.26 10.37
CA LEU A 315 4.73 -15.50 9.26
C LEU A 315 5.80 -14.73 8.49
N ARG A 316 6.77 -14.15 9.20
CA ARG A 316 7.90 -13.46 8.58
C ARG A 316 8.71 -14.39 7.68
N ALA A 317 8.89 -15.66 8.06
CA ALA A 317 9.53 -16.66 7.21
C ALA A 317 8.74 -16.93 5.91
N ILE A 318 7.40 -17.00 6.00
CA ILE A 318 6.55 -17.18 4.81
C ILE A 318 6.62 -16.00 3.85
N THR A 319 6.81 -14.77 4.36
CA THR A 319 6.89 -13.57 3.51
C THR A 319 8.04 -13.63 2.48
N TYR A 320 9.10 -14.41 2.73
CA TYR A 320 10.20 -14.59 1.76
C TYR A 320 9.76 -15.28 0.47
N GLY A 321 8.67 -16.06 0.50
CA GLY A 321 8.07 -16.67 -0.68
C GLY A 321 7.10 -15.76 -1.46
N VAL A 322 6.89 -14.52 -1.02
CA VAL A 322 5.92 -13.59 -1.61
C VAL A 322 6.63 -12.58 -2.51
N PRO A 323 6.52 -12.66 -3.85
CA PRO A 323 7.24 -11.76 -4.76
C PRO A 323 6.85 -10.29 -4.61
N ALA A 324 5.60 -10.02 -4.23
CA ALA A 324 5.11 -8.67 -4.01
C ALA A 324 5.86 -7.94 -2.87
N ARG A 325 6.45 -8.65 -1.91
CA ARG A 325 7.31 -8.08 -0.86
C ARG A 325 8.49 -7.33 -1.46
N TYR A 326 9.23 -8.00 -2.32
CA TYR A 326 10.44 -7.46 -2.94
C TYR A 326 10.12 -6.33 -3.92
N PHE A 327 9.08 -6.53 -4.73
CA PHE A 327 8.65 -5.50 -5.67
C PHE A 327 8.18 -4.23 -4.95
N LEU A 328 7.47 -4.36 -3.83
CA LEU A 328 6.99 -3.20 -3.07
C LEU A 328 8.13 -2.40 -2.44
N ILE A 329 9.20 -3.07 -1.97
CA ILE A 329 10.41 -2.41 -1.47
C ILE A 329 11.06 -1.61 -2.61
N ALA A 330 11.28 -2.24 -3.77
CA ALA A 330 11.86 -1.59 -4.94
C ALA A 330 10.98 -0.43 -5.44
N LEU A 331 9.67 -0.64 -5.56
CA LEU A 331 8.71 0.39 -6.02
C LEU A 331 8.72 1.62 -5.10
N ARG A 332 8.60 1.41 -3.78
CA ARG A 332 8.66 2.52 -2.81
C ARG A 332 10.02 3.21 -2.82
N GLY A 333 11.10 2.45 -2.95
CA GLY A 333 12.46 2.97 -3.08
C GLY A 333 12.61 3.90 -4.28
N ILE A 334 12.16 3.47 -5.45
CA ILE A 334 12.24 4.24 -6.69
C ILE A 334 11.31 5.44 -6.65
N VAL A 335 10.02 5.20 -6.38
CA VAL A 335 8.98 6.22 -6.57
C VAL A 335 9.00 7.29 -5.48
N LEU A 336 9.11 6.89 -4.21
CA LEU A 336 9.02 7.83 -3.07
C LEU A 336 10.38 8.36 -2.63
N LYS A 337 11.40 7.50 -2.60
CA LYS A 337 12.71 7.87 -2.07
C LYS A 337 13.69 8.35 -3.15
N GLY A 338 13.51 7.92 -4.40
CA GLY A 338 14.45 8.21 -5.49
C GLY A 338 15.78 7.45 -5.36
N THR A 339 15.78 6.30 -4.67
CA THR A 339 17.00 5.50 -4.46
C THR A 339 17.43 4.78 -5.74
N GLY A 340 18.73 4.59 -5.88
CA GLY A 340 19.35 3.77 -6.92
C GLY A 340 19.21 2.26 -6.64
N VAL A 341 19.74 1.46 -7.57
CA VAL A 341 19.73 -0.01 -7.48
C VAL A 341 20.42 -0.52 -6.22
N ASP A 342 21.41 0.19 -5.72
CA ASP A 342 22.21 -0.19 -4.54
C ASP A 342 21.36 -0.41 -3.28
N ALA A 343 20.21 0.27 -3.19
CA ALA A 343 19.33 0.20 -2.03
C ALA A 343 18.43 -1.05 -2.00
N PHE A 344 18.19 -1.70 -3.16
CA PHE A 344 17.26 -2.82 -3.28
C PHE A 344 17.69 -3.90 -4.28
N TRP A 345 19.00 -3.98 -4.61
CA TRP A 345 19.51 -5.01 -5.52
C TRP A 345 19.26 -6.44 -5.03
N ILE A 346 19.28 -6.65 -3.71
CA ILE A 346 18.96 -7.94 -3.09
C ILE A 346 17.51 -8.35 -3.40
N ASP A 347 16.60 -7.39 -3.38
CA ASP A 347 15.19 -7.64 -3.69
C ASP A 347 14.98 -7.98 -5.17
N LEU A 348 15.74 -7.34 -6.08
CA LEU A 348 15.71 -7.70 -7.50
C LEU A 348 16.28 -9.10 -7.76
N VAL A 349 17.35 -9.46 -7.07
CA VAL A 349 17.91 -10.83 -7.14
C VAL A 349 16.92 -11.84 -6.59
N ALA A 350 16.26 -11.55 -5.49
CA ALA A 350 15.23 -12.43 -4.94
C ALA A 350 14.04 -12.64 -5.90
N LEU A 351 13.61 -11.57 -6.59
CA LEU A 351 12.60 -11.67 -7.66
C LEU A 351 13.09 -12.56 -8.80
N ALA A 352 14.33 -12.36 -9.27
CA ALA A 352 14.88 -13.17 -10.36
C ALA A 352 15.00 -14.67 -9.97
N ILE A 353 15.39 -14.96 -8.73
CA ILE A 353 15.41 -16.34 -8.20
C ILE A 353 13.98 -16.92 -8.18
N PHE A 354 13.02 -16.17 -7.69
CA PHE A 354 11.61 -16.55 -7.68
C PHE A 354 11.11 -16.86 -9.10
N ASP A 355 11.44 -16.02 -10.08
CA ASP A 355 11.06 -16.18 -11.49
C ASP A 355 11.58 -17.50 -12.07
N VAL A 356 12.88 -17.76 -11.88
CA VAL A 356 13.53 -18.99 -12.35
C VAL A 356 12.87 -20.22 -11.71
N LEU A 357 12.62 -20.17 -10.40
CA LEU A 357 12.02 -21.27 -9.66
C LEU A 357 10.60 -21.56 -10.18
N VAL A 358 9.74 -20.56 -10.25
CA VAL A 358 8.33 -20.72 -10.63
C VAL A 358 8.19 -21.13 -12.10
N LEU A 359 8.94 -20.51 -13.01
CA LEU A 359 8.93 -20.88 -14.42
C LEU A 359 9.47 -22.30 -14.67
N THR A 360 10.49 -22.71 -13.92
CA THR A 360 11.03 -24.08 -14.00
C THR A 360 9.99 -25.08 -13.51
N LEU A 361 9.36 -24.84 -12.36
CA LEU A 361 8.30 -25.71 -11.83
C LEU A 361 7.12 -25.81 -12.80
N ALA A 362 6.66 -24.69 -13.35
CA ALA A 362 5.59 -24.66 -14.33
C ALA A 362 5.96 -25.47 -15.58
N SER A 363 7.17 -25.30 -16.11
CA SER A 363 7.67 -26.00 -17.28
C SER A 363 7.79 -27.51 -17.06
N VAL A 364 8.35 -27.94 -15.91
CA VAL A 364 8.47 -29.37 -15.56
C VAL A 364 7.10 -30.01 -15.41
N ARG A 365 6.18 -29.34 -14.69
CA ARG A 365 4.82 -29.86 -14.50
C ARG A 365 4.07 -29.99 -15.83
N LEU A 366 4.19 -29.00 -16.69
CA LEU A 366 3.55 -29.03 -18.01
C LEU A 366 4.15 -30.13 -18.91
N ARG A 367 5.48 -30.33 -18.87
CA ARG A 367 6.13 -31.44 -19.61
C ARG A 367 5.57 -32.82 -19.18
N ARG A 368 5.37 -33.05 -17.87
CA ARG A 368 4.80 -34.29 -17.37
C ARG A 368 3.35 -34.55 -17.82
N GLN A 369 2.62 -33.48 -18.13
CA GLN A 369 1.26 -33.59 -18.67
C GLN A 369 1.25 -33.82 -20.21
N TRP A 370 2.37 -33.56 -20.88
CA TRP A 370 2.51 -33.76 -22.33
C TRP A 370 3.15 -35.12 -22.67
N ALA A 371 3.86 -35.76 -21.72
CA ALA A 371 4.35 -37.12 -21.79
C ALA A 371 3.22 -38.13 -21.47
#